data_f37b16141f20f4d69d4c430a8aac3fb4
#
_entry.id   f37b16141f20f4d69d4c430a8aac3fb4
#
_cell.length_a   1.000
_cell.length_b   1.000
_cell.length_c   1.000
_cell.angle_alpha   90.00
_cell.angle_beta   90.00
_cell.angle_gamma   90.00
#
_symmetry.space_group_name_H-M   'P 1'
#
loop_
_entity.id
_entity.type
_entity.pdbx_description
1 polymer ?
#
loop_
_entity_poly.entity_id
_entity_poly.type
_entity_poly.pdbx_seq_one_letter_code
_entity_poly.pdbx_strand_id
1 'polypeptide(L)'
;MDLSFAMPAQSLSHLVATYYLVKEDYAVMEDSQRADTGHLRIFLNGSGYYQYSRNKRLQSTRFFLNGPFTQHMRSVVQGPVRFLGIALYPEAWGGLIGTSAADFANHAADARGLLGASADAYFEQMAALTTLEDMAPILDAFLLGLVKPVPSDQRKVIQKIRSWLAAAMFPDVSDLYASVALSERQVMRLANRFYGSPPKALARTYGALKTASAIVMNDGVIPEEALAHYADKSHLIREVKRVTGQTPRQLMTSINPIMRITLHPSNFKELEEPA
;
A
#
# COMPACT_ATOMS: atom_id res chain seq x y z
N MET A 1 -19.23 7.73 5.21
CA MET A 1 -18.12 7.46 4.27
C MET A 1 -18.67 6.64 3.12
N ASP A 2 -18.50 7.11 1.92
CA ASP A 2 -18.78 6.40 0.66
C ASP A 2 -17.43 5.98 0.04
N LEU A 3 -17.29 4.69 -0.30
CA LEU A 3 -16.06 4.08 -0.82
C LEU A 3 -16.43 3.20 -2.00
N SER A 4 -15.96 3.57 -3.18
CA SER A 4 -16.12 2.80 -4.41
C SER A 4 -14.79 2.36 -4.99
N PHE A 5 -14.79 1.23 -5.74
CA PHE A 5 -13.61 0.63 -6.35
C PHE A 5 -13.82 0.42 -7.84
N ALA A 6 -12.75 0.53 -8.62
CA ALA A 6 -12.71 0.19 -10.03
C ALA A 6 -11.38 -0.46 -10.40
N MET A 7 -11.41 -1.35 -11.38
CA MET A 7 -10.19 -1.96 -11.91
C MET A 7 -9.56 -1.06 -12.97
N PRO A 8 -8.21 -1.01 -13.07
CA PRO A 8 -7.53 -0.32 -14.15
C PRO A 8 -7.72 -1.06 -15.48
N ALA A 9 -7.44 -0.37 -16.58
CA ALA A 9 -7.33 -1.03 -17.88
C ALA A 9 -6.31 -2.19 -17.84
N GLN A 10 -6.55 -3.24 -18.63
CA GLN A 10 -5.70 -4.46 -18.68
C GLN A 10 -4.21 -4.12 -18.90
N SER A 11 -3.91 -3.10 -19.68
CA SER A 11 -2.53 -2.64 -19.92
C SER A 11 -1.82 -2.08 -18.69
N LEU A 12 -2.56 -1.68 -17.66
CA LEU A 12 -2.05 -1.16 -16.37
C LEU A 12 -2.14 -2.19 -15.23
N SER A 13 -2.78 -3.34 -15.43
CA SER A 13 -3.07 -4.31 -14.37
C SER A 13 -1.82 -4.84 -13.65
N HIS A 14 -0.65 -4.79 -14.28
CA HIS A 14 0.63 -5.17 -13.69
C HIS A 14 1.32 -4.04 -12.89
N LEU A 15 0.79 -2.82 -12.90
CA LEU A 15 1.31 -1.64 -12.20
C LEU A 15 0.35 -1.12 -11.13
N VAL A 16 -0.95 -1.27 -11.37
CA VAL A 16 -2.03 -0.73 -10.53
C VAL A 16 -2.94 -1.86 -10.08
N ALA A 17 -3.11 -2.01 -8.78
CA ALA A 17 -3.96 -3.04 -8.20
C ALA A 17 -5.45 -2.67 -8.26
N THR A 18 -5.78 -1.42 -7.98
CA THR A 18 -7.14 -0.90 -8.02
C THR A 18 -7.16 0.62 -7.97
N TYR A 19 -8.22 1.21 -8.48
CA TYR A 19 -8.65 2.57 -8.18
C TYR A 19 -9.67 2.56 -7.06
N TYR A 20 -9.71 3.62 -6.26
CA TYR A 20 -10.77 3.83 -5.28
C TYR A 20 -11.10 5.32 -5.14
N LEU A 21 -12.38 5.60 -4.89
CA LEU A 21 -12.87 6.95 -4.60
C LEU A 21 -13.42 6.96 -3.18
N VAL A 22 -12.91 7.88 -2.38
CA VAL A 22 -13.40 8.15 -1.03
C VAL A 22 -14.16 9.47 -1.04
N LYS A 23 -15.37 9.45 -0.49
CA LYS A 23 -16.17 10.65 -0.20
C LYS A 23 -16.56 10.63 1.27
N GLU A 24 -16.35 11.74 1.95
CA GLU A 24 -16.63 11.86 3.38
C GLU A 24 -17.10 13.28 3.70
N ASP A 25 -18.26 13.37 4.33
CA ASP A 25 -18.89 14.64 4.67
C ASP A 25 -18.61 15.07 6.12
N TYR A 26 -18.04 14.20 6.96
CA TYR A 26 -17.68 14.57 8.32
C TYR A 26 -16.63 15.67 8.37
N ALA A 27 -16.77 16.59 9.32
CA ALA A 27 -15.86 17.72 9.47
C ALA A 27 -14.38 17.28 9.70
N VAL A 28 -14.19 16.21 10.46
CA VAL A 28 -12.87 15.61 10.70
C VAL A 28 -13.01 14.11 10.82
N MET A 29 -12.21 13.37 10.05
CA MET A 29 -12.05 11.92 10.19
C MET A 29 -10.58 11.61 10.54
N GLU A 30 -10.42 10.85 11.61
CA GLU A 30 -9.13 10.35 12.03
C GLU A 30 -9.08 8.84 11.86
N ASP A 31 -8.06 8.33 11.20
CA ASP A 31 -7.90 6.91 10.92
C ASP A 31 -6.45 6.44 11.07
N SER A 32 -6.29 5.14 11.31
CA SER A 32 -5.03 4.44 11.27
C SER A 32 -5.01 3.51 10.06
N GLN A 33 -4.13 3.80 9.11
CA GLN A 33 -3.91 2.94 7.95
C GLN A 33 -2.86 1.90 8.28
N ARG A 34 -3.09 0.64 7.90
CA ARG A 34 -2.11 -0.44 8.09
C ARG A 34 -0.83 -0.18 7.29
N ALA A 35 0.23 -0.92 7.62
CA ALA A 35 1.38 -1.05 6.73
C ALA A 35 0.90 -1.52 5.34
N ASP A 36 1.44 -0.91 4.27
CA ASP A 36 0.92 -1.11 2.92
C ASP A 36 2.00 -0.86 1.86
N THR A 37 1.68 -1.17 0.60
CA THR A 37 2.42 -0.74 -0.58
C THR A 37 2.22 0.77 -0.84
N GLY A 38 2.75 1.28 -1.94
CA GLY A 38 2.56 2.69 -2.30
C GLY A 38 1.15 3.01 -2.81
N HIS A 39 0.70 4.22 -2.53
CA HIS A 39 -0.54 4.77 -3.07
C HIS A 39 -0.33 6.17 -3.62
N LEU A 40 -0.78 6.42 -4.84
CA LEU A 40 -0.95 7.78 -5.32
C LEU A 40 -2.37 8.24 -5.01
N ARG A 41 -2.53 9.39 -4.37
CA ARG A 41 -3.83 10.00 -4.06
C ARG A 41 -3.97 11.35 -4.73
N ILE A 42 -5.14 11.60 -5.27
CA ILE A 42 -5.50 12.86 -5.94
C ILE A 42 -6.66 13.46 -5.16
N PHE A 43 -6.38 14.54 -4.41
CA PHE A 43 -7.39 15.23 -3.62
C PHE A 43 -8.20 16.16 -4.52
N LEU A 44 -9.42 15.78 -4.82
CA LEU A 44 -10.37 16.55 -5.64
C LEU A 44 -11.03 17.66 -4.82
N ASN A 45 -11.22 17.43 -3.52
CA ASN A 45 -11.73 18.41 -2.56
C ASN A 45 -11.25 18.05 -1.15
N GLY A 46 -11.24 19.04 -0.25
CA GLY A 46 -10.81 18.85 1.12
C GLY A 46 -9.30 18.77 1.28
N SER A 47 -8.86 18.45 2.48
CA SER A 47 -7.45 18.33 2.82
C SER A 47 -7.25 17.37 3.97
N GLY A 48 -6.00 17.10 4.30
CA GLY A 48 -5.67 16.28 5.45
C GLY A 48 -4.18 16.31 5.75
N TYR A 49 -3.77 15.58 6.75
CA TYR A 49 -2.37 15.33 6.99
C TYR A 49 -2.13 13.87 7.36
N TYR A 50 -0.93 13.42 7.09
CA TYR A 50 -0.43 12.10 7.43
C TYR A 50 0.66 12.22 8.47
N GLN A 51 0.57 11.44 9.54
CA GLN A 51 1.53 11.44 10.63
C GLN A 51 2.33 10.14 10.63
N TYR A 52 3.63 10.23 10.35
CA TYR A 52 4.55 9.10 10.25
C TYR A 52 5.26 8.78 11.57
N SER A 53 5.38 9.76 12.42
CA SER A 53 5.94 9.64 13.77
C SER A 53 5.35 10.73 14.67
N ARG A 54 5.67 10.68 15.98
CA ARG A 54 5.15 11.69 16.93
C ARG A 54 5.37 13.14 16.47
N ASN A 55 6.47 13.42 15.76
CA ASN A 55 6.89 14.78 15.38
C ASN A 55 6.93 15.02 13.87
N LYS A 56 6.55 14.04 13.03
CA LYS A 56 6.59 14.19 11.58
C LYS A 56 5.21 14.00 11.01
N ARG A 57 4.65 15.07 10.47
CA ARG A 57 3.42 15.06 9.71
C ARG A 57 3.63 15.77 8.37
N LEU A 58 2.94 15.35 7.34
CA LEU A 58 2.91 16.00 6.04
C LEU A 58 1.46 16.36 5.71
N GLN A 59 1.23 17.62 5.36
CA GLN A 59 -0.05 18.09 4.83
C GLN A 59 -0.29 17.45 3.46
N SER A 60 -1.51 17.00 3.20
CA SER A 60 -1.87 16.52 1.87
C SER A 60 -1.74 17.65 0.84
N THR A 61 -1.23 17.29 -0.32
CA THR A 61 -1.24 18.12 -1.51
C THR A 61 -2.22 17.55 -2.52
N ARG A 62 -2.49 18.26 -3.61
CA ARG A 62 -3.38 17.80 -4.68
C ARG A 62 -3.00 16.40 -5.18
N PHE A 63 -1.70 16.18 -5.42
CA PHE A 63 -1.13 14.90 -5.83
C PHE A 63 -0.22 14.39 -4.72
N PHE A 64 -0.68 13.41 -3.99
CA PHE A 64 -0.04 12.95 -2.77
C PHE A 64 0.42 11.49 -2.94
N LEU A 65 1.74 11.27 -2.95
CA LEU A 65 2.32 9.94 -3.04
C LEU A 65 2.67 9.43 -1.64
N ASN A 66 1.97 8.40 -1.21
CA ASN A 66 2.37 7.58 -0.07
C ASN A 66 3.35 6.52 -0.55
N GLY A 67 4.52 6.43 0.06
CA GLY A 67 5.45 5.32 -0.14
C GLY A 67 5.00 4.03 0.52
N PRO A 68 5.76 2.97 0.38
CA PRO A 68 5.50 1.74 1.12
C PRO A 68 5.76 1.94 2.61
N PHE A 69 4.85 1.43 3.45
CA PHE A 69 4.93 1.53 4.90
C PHE A 69 5.17 0.17 5.53
N THR A 70 6.17 0.07 6.40
CA THR A 70 6.43 -1.11 7.23
C THR A 70 5.75 -1.02 8.60
N GLN A 71 5.06 0.08 8.87
CA GLN A 71 4.30 0.35 10.09
C GLN A 71 3.01 1.09 9.76
N HIS A 72 2.07 1.13 10.70
CA HIS A 72 0.85 1.89 10.52
C HIS A 72 1.13 3.39 10.37
N MET A 73 0.23 4.08 9.72
CA MET A 73 0.25 5.53 9.54
C MET A 73 -1.07 6.12 10.00
N ARG A 74 -1.01 7.17 10.83
CA ARG A 74 -2.20 7.93 11.20
C ARG A 74 -2.51 8.96 10.12
N SER A 75 -3.74 8.99 9.66
CA SER A 75 -4.26 10.01 8.77
C SER A 75 -5.36 10.82 9.48
N VAL A 76 -5.36 12.11 9.24
CA VAL A 76 -6.44 13.01 9.66
C VAL A 76 -6.91 13.74 8.41
N VAL A 77 -8.18 13.60 8.09
CA VAL A 77 -8.79 14.21 6.91
C VAL A 77 -9.81 15.23 7.37
N GLN A 78 -9.77 16.41 6.77
CA GLN A 78 -10.69 17.51 7.02
C GLN A 78 -11.70 17.58 5.89
N GLY A 79 -12.95 17.32 6.21
CA GLY A 79 -14.04 17.26 5.25
C GLY A 79 -14.78 18.59 5.04
N PRO A 80 -15.69 18.62 4.08
CA PRO A 80 -16.00 17.51 3.19
C PRO A 80 -14.80 17.17 2.28
N VAL A 81 -14.48 15.89 2.16
CA VAL A 81 -13.33 15.44 1.36
C VAL A 81 -13.76 14.49 0.25
N ARG A 82 -13.12 14.64 -0.89
CA ARG A 82 -13.20 13.73 -2.02
C ARG A 82 -11.80 13.51 -2.58
N PHE A 83 -11.33 12.27 -2.57
CA PHE A 83 -10.06 11.94 -3.18
C PHE A 83 -10.10 10.60 -3.90
N LEU A 84 -9.39 10.55 -5.02
CA LEU A 84 -9.06 9.33 -5.75
C LEU A 84 -7.81 8.70 -5.15
N GLY A 85 -7.81 7.37 -5.04
CA GLY A 85 -6.64 6.61 -4.70
C GLY A 85 -6.30 5.60 -5.80
N ILE A 86 -5.02 5.41 -6.02
CA ILE A 86 -4.42 4.47 -6.96
C ILE A 86 -3.51 3.59 -6.15
N ALA A 87 -3.90 2.33 -5.91
CA ALA A 87 -3.08 1.36 -5.21
C ALA A 87 -2.03 0.80 -6.16
N LEU A 88 -0.75 0.92 -5.78
CA LEU A 88 0.37 0.61 -6.66
C LEU A 88 0.93 -0.78 -6.37
N TYR A 89 1.16 -1.58 -7.41
CA TYR A 89 2.03 -2.73 -7.30
C TYR A 89 3.52 -2.32 -7.18
N PRO A 90 4.39 -3.18 -6.67
CA PRO A 90 5.83 -2.90 -6.60
C PRO A 90 6.44 -2.46 -7.93
N GLU A 91 5.97 -3.05 -9.04
CA GLU A 91 6.40 -2.71 -10.40
C GLU A 91 6.19 -1.23 -10.76
N ALA A 92 5.18 -0.59 -10.18
CA ALA A 92 4.84 0.81 -10.46
C ALA A 92 5.96 1.78 -10.06
N TRP A 93 6.79 1.44 -9.09
CA TRP A 93 7.92 2.30 -8.70
C TRP A 93 8.93 2.49 -9.82
N GLY A 94 9.16 1.45 -10.64
CA GLY A 94 9.95 1.57 -11.85
C GLY A 94 9.15 1.98 -13.07
N GLY A 95 7.91 1.48 -13.19
CA GLY A 95 7.06 1.58 -14.37
C GLY A 95 6.18 2.82 -14.47
N LEU A 96 5.86 3.51 -13.37
CA LEU A 96 5.05 4.73 -13.34
C LEU A 96 5.77 5.89 -12.65
N ILE A 97 6.27 5.65 -11.43
CA ILE A 97 6.87 6.71 -10.60
C ILE A 97 8.30 7.03 -11.08
N GLY A 98 9.03 6.03 -11.55
CA GLY A 98 10.36 6.21 -12.14
C GLY A 98 11.48 6.44 -11.12
N THR A 99 11.24 6.13 -9.83
CA THR A 99 12.22 6.26 -8.74
C THR A 99 12.23 5.00 -7.86
N SER A 100 13.10 4.97 -6.85
CA SER A 100 13.17 3.87 -5.90
C SER A 100 12.08 4.00 -4.83
N ALA A 101 11.37 2.91 -4.55
CA ALA A 101 10.43 2.83 -3.43
C ALA A 101 11.10 3.14 -2.08
N ALA A 102 12.40 2.85 -1.94
CA ALA A 102 13.17 3.14 -0.72
C ALA A 102 13.29 4.63 -0.42
N ASP A 103 13.25 5.49 -1.43
CA ASP A 103 13.30 6.95 -1.26
C ASP A 103 12.04 7.49 -0.58
N PHE A 104 10.96 6.71 -0.62
CA PHE A 104 9.66 7.04 -0.03
C PHE A 104 9.25 6.08 1.10
N ALA A 105 10.11 5.14 1.50
CA ALA A 105 9.77 4.15 2.52
C ALA A 105 9.43 4.82 3.86
N ASN A 106 8.25 4.49 4.42
CA ASN A 106 7.69 5.11 5.62
C ASN A 106 7.59 6.65 5.52
N HIS A 107 7.35 7.14 4.32
CA HIS A 107 7.27 8.56 4.01
C HIS A 107 6.22 8.82 2.94
N ALA A 108 5.74 10.08 2.85
CA ALA A 108 4.94 10.54 1.72
C ALA A 108 5.47 11.87 1.22
N ALA A 109 5.10 12.24 0.00
CA ALA A 109 5.55 13.46 -0.65
C ALA A 109 4.50 14.03 -1.60
N ASP A 110 4.69 15.27 -1.99
CA ASP A 110 4.01 15.85 -3.15
C ASP A 110 4.49 15.15 -4.42
N ALA A 111 3.54 14.56 -5.16
CA ALA A 111 3.85 13.83 -6.39
C ALA A 111 3.84 14.75 -7.64
N ARG A 112 3.50 16.02 -7.52
CA ARG A 112 3.33 16.92 -8.66
C ARG A 112 4.54 16.91 -9.61
N GLY A 113 5.75 16.95 -9.05
CA GLY A 113 6.99 16.93 -9.83
C GLY A 113 7.28 15.58 -10.51
N LEU A 114 6.70 14.48 -9.99
CA LEU A 114 6.88 13.14 -10.57
C LEU A 114 5.89 12.85 -11.71
N LEU A 115 4.71 13.47 -11.66
CA LEU A 115 3.59 13.21 -12.58
C LEU A 115 3.65 14.06 -13.86
N GLY A 116 4.52 15.06 -13.92
CA GLY A 116 4.69 15.90 -15.10
C GLY A 116 3.62 16.97 -15.29
N ALA A 117 3.79 17.78 -16.34
CA ALA A 117 2.97 18.98 -16.59
C ALA A 117 1.50 18.68 -16.91
N SER A 118 1.22 17.52 -17.51
CA SER A 118 -0.16 17.12 -17.89
C SER A 118 -1.06 16.78 -16.70
N ALA A 119 -0.50 16.53 -15.52
CA ALA A 119 -1.26 16.09 -14.34
C ALA A 119 -2.42 17.04 -13.99
N ASP A 120 -2.22 18.36 -14.10
CA ASP A 120 -3.29 19.33 -13.79
C ASP A 120 -4.44 19.26 -14.80
N ALA A 121 -4.16 19.05 -16.09
CA ALA A 121 -5.22 18.94 -17.10
C ALA A 121 -6.11 17.71 -16.86
N TYR A 122 -5.52 16.56 -16.48
CA TYR A 122 -6.26 15.37 -16.09
C TYR A 122 -7.00 15.58 -14.76
N PHE A 123 -6.41 16.31 -13.81
CA PHE A 123 -7.09 16.67 -12.57
C PHE A 123 -8.38 17.45 -12.83
N GLU A 124 -8.34 18.51 -13.65
CA GLU A 124 -9.52 19.34 -13.94
C GLU A 124 -10.66 18.50 -14.59
N GLN A 125 -10.31 17.56 -15.47
CA GLN A 125 -11.29 16.64 -16.04
C GLN A 125 -11.94 15.76 -14.97
N MET A 126 -11.15 15.16 -14.07
CA MET A 126 -11.66 14.29 -13.00
C MET A 126 -12.44 15.08 -11.95
N ALA A 127 -12.03 16.30 -11.64
CA ALA A 127 -12.70 17.15 -10.64
C ALA A 127 -14.15 17.50 -11.03
N ALA A 128 -14.45 17.57 -12.33
CA ALA A 128 -15.79 17.81 -12.85
C ALA A 128 -16.72 16.59 -12.76
N LEU A 129 -16.20 15.40 -12.53
CA LEU A 129 -16.94 14.14 -12.48
C LEU A 129 -17.29 13.76 -11.04
N THR A 130 -18.33 12.93 -10.88
CA THR A 130 -18.82 12.52 -9.55
C THR A 130 -18.64 11.04 -9.24
N THR A 131 -18.53 10.18 -10.27
CA THR A 131 -18.41 8.73 -10.09
C THR A 131 -17.01 8.25 -10.44
N LEU A 132 -16.57 7.17 -9.79
CA LEU A 132 -15.29 6.55 -10.11
C LEU A 132 -15.32 5.88 -11.50
N GLU A 133 -16.48 5.38 -11.92
CA GLU A 133 -16.68 4.76 -13.23
C GLU A 133 -16.35 5.73 -14.37
N ASP A 134 -16.80 6.98 -14.26
CA ASP A 134 -16.50 8.02 -15.25
C ASP A 134 -15.04 8.50 -15.19
N MET A 135 -14.43 8.45 -13.99
CA MET A 135 -13.03 8.89 -13.78
C MET A 135 -12.00 7.85 -14.21
N ALA A 136 -12.33 6.56 -14.13
CA ALA A 136 -11.38 5.47 -14.39
C ALA A 136 -10.76 5.52 -15.79
N PRO A 137 -11.50 5.77 -16.89
CA PRO A 137 -10.89 5.90 -18.21
C PRO A 137 -9.92 7.09 -18.33
N ILE A 138 -10.17 8.16 -17.59
CA ILE A 138 -9.29 9.33 -17.55
C ILE A 138 -8.00 9.02 -16.78
N LEU A 139 -8.12 8.28 -15.66
CA LEU A 139 -6.98 7.76 -14.91
C LEU A 139 -6.13 6.81 -15.77
N ASP A 140 -6.77 5.90 -16.51
CA ASP A 140 -6.08 5.00 -17.43
C ASP A 140 -5.28 5.78 -18.48
N ALA A 141 -5.90 6.73 -19.14
CA ALA A 141 -5.23 7.57 -20.16
C ALA A 141 -4.06 8.35 -19.55
N PHE A 142 -4.24 8.92 -18.36
CA PHE A 142 -3.19 9.63 -17.64
C PHE A 142 -2.00 8.73 -17.29
N LEU A 143 -2.27 7.59 -16.66
CA LEU A 143 -1.23 6.66 -16.22
C LEU A 143 -0.51 6.01 -17.39
N LEU A 144 -1.22 5.64 -18.48
CA LEU A 144 -0.62 5.12 -19.70
C LEU A 144 0.41 6.09 -20.31
N GLY A 145 0.16 7.38 -20.20
CA GLY A 145 1.11 8.42 -20.63
C GLY A 145 2.40 8.46 -19.78
N LEU A 146 2.39 7.88 -18.59
CA LEU A 146 3.54 7.82 -17.67
C LEU A 146 4.32 6.51 -17.75
N VAL A 147 3.75 5.45 -18.36
CA VAL A 147 4.34 4.11 -18.35
C VAL A 147 5.73 4.10 -18.96
N LYS A 148 6.64 3.49 -18.21
CA LYS A 148 8.01 3.19 -18.62
C LYS A 148 8.27 1.68 -18.52
N PRO A 149 9.07 1.09 -19.42
CA PRO A 149 9.35 -0.33 -19.36
C PRO A 149 10.18 -0.67 -18.12
N VAL A 150 9.75 -1.70 -17.38
CA VAL A 150 10.57 -2.34 -16.35
C VAL A 150 11.31 -3.51 -16.99
N PRO A 151 12.65 -3.61 -16.86
CA PRO A 151 13.43 -4.72 -17.44
C PRO A 151 12.89 -6.09 -17.02
N SER A 152 12.88 -7.05 -17.95
CA SER A 152 12.28 -8.37 -17.74
C SER A 152 12.95 -9.18 -16.62
N ASP A 153 14.27 -9.04 -16.48
CA ASP A 153 15.05 -9.65 -15.39
C ASP A 153 14.64 -9.11 -14.02
N GLN A 154 14.36 -7.80 -13.90
CA GLN A 154 13.87 -7.20 -12.67
C GLN A 154 12.44 -7.65 -12.36
N ARG A 155 11.55 -7.71 -13.38
CA ARG A 155 10.18 -8.24 -13.19
C ARG A 155 10.18 -9.67 -12.66
N LYS A 156 11.05 -10.53 -13.16
CA LYS A 156 11.20 -11.90 -12.64
C LYS A 156 11.56 -11.93 -11.15
N VAL A 157 12.44 -11.03 -10.71
CA VAL A 157 12.81 -10.95 -9.28
C VAL A 157 11.65 -10.41 -8.44
N ILE A 158 10.91 -9.41 -8.93
CA ILE A 158 9.71 -8.91 -8.23
C ILE A 158 8.68 -10.03 -8.05
N GLN A 159 8.41 -10.82 -9.10
CA GLN A 159 7.52 -11.98 -9.02
C GLN A 159 8.01 -13.02 -8.00
N LYS A 160 9.33 -13.30 -7.97
CA LYS A 160 9.91 -14.21 -6.97
C LYS A 160 9.73 -13.69 -5.54
N ILE A 161 9.94 -12.39 -5.30
CA ILE A 161 9.70 -11.78 -3.99
C ILE A 161 8.22 -11.89 -3.62
N ARG A 162 7.31 -11.63 -4.56
CA ARG A 162 5.85 -11.76 -4.38
C ARG A 162 5.45 -13.18 -3.98
N SER A 163 5.83 -14.17 -4.80
CA SER A 163 5.52 -15.58 -4.55
C SER A 163 6.13 -16.06 -3.23
N TRP A 164 7.35 -15.64 -2.89
CA TRP A 164 7.98 -15.95 -1.61
C TRP A 164 7.22 -15.34 -0.43
N LEU A 165 6.80 -14.08 -0.52
CA LEU A 165 5.99 -13.44 0.52
C LEU A 165 4.62 -14.12 0.67
N ALA A 166 4.03 -14.63 -0.42
CA ALA A 166 2.74 -15.32 -0.40
C ALA A 166 2.82 -16.73 0.19
N ALA A 167 3.96 -17.42 0.05
CA ALA A 167 4.11 -18.86 0.29
C ALA A 167 3.86 -19.31 1.74
N ALA A 168 4.17 -18.46 2.75
CA ALA A 168 4.01 -18.80 4.16
C ALA A 168 3.59 -17.57 4.98
N MET A 169 3.12 -17.77 6.20
CA MET A 169 2.85 -16.65 7.12
C MET A 169 4.16 -15.93 7.48
N PHE A 170 5.22 -16.66 7.72
CA PHE A 170 6.55 -16.15 8.05
C PHE A 170 7.59 -16.80 7.11
N PRO A 171 7.74 -16.30 5.86
CA PRO A 171 8.64 -16.92 4.90
C PRO A 171 10.11 -16.71 5.30
N ASP A 172 10.94 -17.78 5.15
CA ASP A 172 12.37 -17.69 5.40
C ASP A 172 13.07 -16.93 4.26
N VAL A 173 13.96 -16.02 4.61
CA VAL A 173 14.70 -15.21 3.63
C VAL A 173 15.70 -16.06 2.83
N SER A 174 16.20 -17.17 3.41
CA SER A 174 17.08 -18.11 2.73
C SER A 174 16.41 -18.76 1.50
N ASP A 175 15.09 -19.05 1.59
CA ASP A 175 14.32 -19.60 0.47
C ASP A 175 14.23 -18.62 -0.70
N LEU A 176 14.06 -17.33 -0.40
CA LEU A 176 14.09 -16.30 -1.44
C LEU A 176 15.46 -16.28 -2.14
N TYR A 177 16.54 -16.24 -1.37
CA TYR A 177 17.89 -16.19 -1.95
C TYR A 177 18.21 -17.43 -2.78
N ALA A 178 17.77 -18.61 -2.34
CA ALA A 178 17.94 -19.85 -3.09
C ALA A 178 17.09 -19.90 -4.38
N SER A 179 15.98 -19.16 -4.45
CA SER A 179 15.03 -19.18 -5.57
C SER A 179 15.45 -18.30 -6.77
N VAL A 180 16.50 -17.49 -6.63
CA VAL A 180 16.96 -16.53 -7.65
C VAL A 180 18.43 -16.71 -7.97
N ALA A 181 18.81 -16.58 -9.26
CA ALA A 181 20.20 -16.65 -9.71
C ALA A 181 20.91 -15.28 -9.56
N LEU A 182 20.83 -14.67 -8.38
CA LEU A 182 21.43 -13.38 -8.04
C LEU A 182 22.10 -13.46 -6.67
N SER A 183 23.11 -12.62 -6.42
CA SER A 183 23.65 -12.47 -5.08
C SER A 183 22.63 -11.84 -4.13
N GLU A 184 22.73 -12.15 -2.83
CA GLU A 184 21.87 -11.55 -1.80
C GLU A 184 21.86 -10.01 -1.86
N ARG A 185 23.03 -9.41 -2.12
CA ARG A 185 23.15 -7.95 -2.28
C ARG A 185 22.31 -7.41 -3.45
N GLN A 186 22.27 -8.15 -4.58
CA GLN A 186 21.44 -7.76 -5.72
C GLN A 186 19.96 -7.91 -5.40
N VAL A 187 19.55 -8.99 -4.73
CA VAL A 187 18.17 -9.20 -4.27
C VAL A 187 17.76 -8.08 -3.30
N MET A 188 18.58 -7.77 -2.29
CA MET A 188 18.33 -6.66 -1.36
C MET A 188 18.16 -5.33 -2.07
N ARG A 189 19.00 -5.03 -3.07
CA ARG A 189 18.90 -3.80 -3.86
C ARG A 189 17.58 -3.73 -4.63
N LEU A 190 17.14 -4.82 -5.24
CA LEU A 190 15.87 -4.88 -5.98
C LEU A 190 14.67 -4.82 -5.03
N ALA A 191 14.71 -5.52 -3.88
CA ALA A 191 13.69 -5.42 -2.85
C ALA A 191 13.54 -3.96 -2.34
N ASN A 192 14.63 -3.29 -2.04
CA ASN A 192 14.58 -1.86 -1.67
C ASN A 192 14.01 -0.99 -2.80
N ARG A 193 14.44 -1.22 -4.05
CA ARG A 193 13.99 -0.42 -5.20
C ARG A 193 12.49 -0.54 -5.45
N PHE A 194 11.90 -1.72 -5.33
CA PHE A 194 10.51 -1.98 -5.70
C PHE A 194 9.55 -2.12 -4.52
N TYR A 195 10.02 -2.58 -3.36
CA TYR A 195 9.19 -2.74 -2.16
C TYR A 195 9.54 -1.74 -1.04
N GLY A 196 10.59 -0.93 -1.22
CA GLY A 196 11.01 0.06 -0.24
C GLY A 196 11.71 -0.50 1.00
N SER A 197 11.93 -1.82 1.07
CA SER A 197 12.48 -2.48 2.25
C SER A 197 13.24 -3.76 1.87
N PRO A 198 14.27 -4.15 2.64
CA PRO A 198 14.98 -5.40 2.44
C PRO A 198 14.11 -6.61 2.77
N PRO A 199 14.41 -7.82 2.23
CA PRO A 199 13.58 -9.02 2.38
C PRO A 199 13.21 -9.35 3.82
N LYS A 200 14.15 -9.25 4.77
CA LYS A 200 13.89 -9.50 6.20
C LYS A 200 12.83 -8.57 6.78
N ALA A 201 12.83 -7.30 6.40
CA ALA A 201 11.82 -6.33 6.85
C ALA A 201 10.45 -6.61 6.20
N LEU A 202 10.44 -7.03 4.93
CA LEU A 202 9.23 -7.46 4.24
C LEU A 202 8.60 -8.69 4.92
N ALA A 203 9.37 -9.76 5.14
CA ALA A 203 8.90 -10.97 5.84
C ALA A 203 8.29 -10.62 7.19
N ARG A 204 8.97 -9.80 8.01
CA ARG A 204 8.47 -9.33 9.30
C ARG A 204 7.17 -8.53 9.18
N THR A 205 7.06 -7.66 8.18
CA THR A 205 5.88 -6.80 8.00
C THR A 205 4.68 -7.62 7.53
N TYR A 206 4.87 -8.44 6.51
CA TYR A 206 3.79 -9.29 5.98
C TYR A 206 3.39 -10.40 6.95
N GLY A 207 4.32 -10.96 7.72
CA GLY A 207 4.00 -11.90 8.81
C GLY A 207 3.09 -11.27 9.85
N ALA A 208 3.39 -10.04 10.29
CA ALA A 208 2.55 -9.32 11.23
C ALA A 208 1.18 -8.93 10.64
N LEU A 209 1.12 -8.54 9.35
CA LEU A 209 -0.13 -8.25 8.64
C LEU A 209 -1.01 -9.50 8.49
N LYS A 210 -0.42 -10.63 8.08
CA LYS A 210 -1.14 -11.92 7.99
C LYS A 210 -1.64 -12.39 9.36
N THR A 211 -0.84 -12.18 10.42
CA THR A 211 -1.29 -12.44 11.80
C THR A 211 -2.49 -11.56 12.17
N ALA A 212 -2.44 -10.26 11.88
CA ALA A 212 -3.56 -9.34 12.12
C ALA A 212 -4.81 -9.72 11.33
N SER A 213 -4.64 -10.07 10.05
CA SER A 213 -5.71 -10.57 9.18
C SER A 213 -6.35 -11.83 9.76
N ALA A 214 -5.55 -12.82 10.14
CA ALA A 214 -6.04 -14.07 10.72
C ALA A 214 -6.83 -13.83 12.02
N ILE A 215 -6.37 -12.94 12.90
CA ILE A 215 -7.10 -12.57 14.13
C ILE A 215 -8.48 -12.00 13.79
N VAL A 216 -8.57 -11.14 12.79
CA VAL A 216 -9.86 -10.51 12.39
C VAL A 216 -10.78 -11.52 11.70
N MET A 217 -10.24 -12.42 10.87
CA MET A 217 -11.03 -13.41 10.10
C MET A 217 -11.49 -14.60 10.95
N ASN A 218 -10.75 -14.93 12.04
CA ASN A 218 -11.02 -16.07 12.89
C ASN A 218 -11.54 -15.66 14.29
N ASP A 219 -12.30 -14.58 14.39
CA ASP A 219 -12.96 -14.13 15.62
C ASP A 219 -12.02 -14.04 16.84
N GLY A 220 -10.79 -13.58 16.62
CA GLY A 220 -9.78 -13.37 17.64
C GLY A 220 -8.89 -14.57 17.92
N VAL A 221 -9.09 -15.69 17.25
CA VAL A 221 -8.21 -16.87 17.37
C VAL A 221 -6.87 -16.57 16.70
N ILE A 222 -5.79 -16.69 17.48
CA ILE A 222 -4.43 -16.50 16.98
C ILE A 222 -3.94 -17.83 16.42
N PRO A 223 -3.46 -17.90 15.16
CA PRO A 223 -2.91 -19.12 14.59
C PRO A 223 -1.73 -19.67 15.40
N GLU A 224 -1.62 -20.99 15.52
CA GLU A 224 -0.51 -21.65 16.23
C GLU A 224 0.85 -21.26 15.63
N GLU A 225 0.94 -21.15 14.32
CA GLU A 225 2.14 -20.70 13.60
C GLU A 225 2.58 -19.31 14.07
N ALA A 226 1.65 -18.38 14.29
CA ALA A 226 1.95 -17.06 14.83
C ALA A 226 2.40 -17.15 16.29
N LEU A 227 1.75 -17.98 17.11
CA LEU A 227 2.16 -18.19 18.51
C LEU A 227 3.57 -18.79 18.61
N ALA A 228 3.93 -19.70 17.71
CA ALA A 228 5.25 -20.33 17.67
C ALA A 228 6.35 -19.37 17.17
N HIS A 229 5.99 -18.44 16.27
CA HIS A 229 6.95 -17.49 15.69
C HIS A 229 7.36 -16.38 16.65
N TYR A 230 6.41 -15.84 17.42
CA TYR A 230 6.71 -14.75 18.36
C TYR A 230 7.24 -15.27 19.69
N ALA A 231 8.29 -14.63 20.22
CA ALA A 231 8.93 -15.04 21.47
C ALA A 231 7.96 -15.08 22.67
N ASP A 232 6.97 -14.17 22.68
CA ASP A 232 5.93 -14.07 23.71
C ASP A 232 4.71 -13.27 23.21
N LYS A 233 3.63 -13.26 24.01
CA LYS A 233 2.42 -12.47 23.69
C LYS A 233 2.69 -10.99 23.56
N SER A 234 3.63 -10.43 24.30
CA SER A 234 3.95 -9.01 24.25
C SER A 234 4.64 -8.66 22.92
N HIS A 235 5.49 -9.56 22.40
CA HIS A 235 6.09 -9.43 21.09
C HIS A 235 5.02 -9.45 19.98
N LEU A 236 4.11 -10.43 20.01
CA LEU A 236 2.98 -10.50 19.07
C LEU A 236 2.16 -9.20 19.10
N ILE A 237 1.76 -8.74 20.30
CA ILE A 237 0.97 -7.48 20.44
C ILE A 237 1.71 -6.29 19.86
N ARG A 238 3.02 -6.16 20.11
CA ARG A 238 3.85 -5.06 19.56
C ARG A 238 3.90 -5.11 18.04
N GLU A 239 4.09 -6.30 17.44
CA GLU A 239 4.19 -6.44 16.00
C GLU A 239 2.86 -6.18 15.28
N VAL A 240 1.74 -6.73 15.78
CA VAL A 240 0.41 -6.44 15.25
C VAL A 240 0.11 -4.94 15.37
N LYS A 241 0.38 -4.33 16.53
CA LYS A 241 0.19 -2.89 16.72
C LYS A 241 1.10 -2.05 15.83
N ARG A 242 2.33 -2.50 15.58
CA ARG A 242 3.25 -1.81 14.67
C ARG A 242 2.68 -1.68 13.26
N VAL A 243 2.07 -2.73 12.74
CA VAL A 243 1.57 -2.73 11.35
C VAL A 243 0.15 -2.22 11.18
N THR A 244 -0.69 -2.24 12.24
CA THR A 244 -2.10 -1.82 12.18
C THR A 244 -2.43 -0.57 13.00
N GLY A 245 -1.57 -0.19 13.94
CA GLY A 245 -1.87 0.85 14.94
C GLY A 245 -2.76 0.35 16.08
N GLN A 246 -3.33 -0.84 15.99
CA GLN A 246 -4.26 -1.44 16.95
C GLN A 246 -3.69 -2.71 17.56
N THR A 247 -3.99 -2.94 18.84
CA THR A 247 -3.70 -4.23 19.50
C THR A 247 -4.64 -5.31 18.99
N PRO A 248 -4.31 -6.61 19.12
CA PRO A 248 -5.22 -7.71 18.81
C PRO A 248 -6.62 -7.54 19.42
N ARG A 249 -6.69 -7.11 20.68
CA ARG A 249 -7.96 -6.85 21.35
C ARG A 249 -8.75 -5.72 20.67
N GLN A 250 -8.11 -4.60 20.29
CA GLN A 250 -8.76 -3.50 19.61
C GLN A 250 -9.24 -3.90 18.20
N LEU A 251 -8.51 -4.73 17.48
CA LEU A 251 -8.95 -5.29 16.20
C LEU A 251 -10.25 -6.08 16.33
N MET A 252 -10.50 -6.70 17.49
CA MET A 252 -11.73 -7.47 17.73
C MET A 252 -12.89 -6.61 18.23
N THR A 253 -12.61 -5.57 19.03
CA THR A 253 -13.67 -4.82 19.74
C THR A 253 -14.01 -3.48 19.10
N SER A 254 -13.10 -2.89 18.36
CA SER A 254 -13.23 -1.51 17.85
C SER A 254 -12.52 -1.27 16.51
N ILE A 255 -12.45 -2.30 15.67
CA ILE A 255 -11.86 -2.16 14.34
C ILE A 255 -12.72 -1.23 13.48
N ASN A 256 -12.08 -0.26 12.82
CA ASN A 256 -12.80 0.59 11.87
C ASN A 256 -13.11 -0.17 10.55
N PRO A 257 -14.13 0.27 9.78
CA PRO A 257 -14.51 -0.41 8.55
C PRO A 257 -13.39 -0.49 7.51
N ILE A 258 -12.58 0.56 7.34
CA ILE A 258 -11.46 0.57 6.37
C ILE A 258 -10.40 -0.45 6.78
N MET A 259 -10.01 -0.48 8.05
CA MET A 259 -9.04 -1.46 8.55
C MET A 259 -9.55 -2.90 8.34
N ARG A 260 -10.83 -3.16 8.60
CA ARG A 260 -11.44 -4.47 8.35
C ARG A 260 -11.36 -4.86 6.88
N ILE A 261 -11.70 -3.94 5.97
CA ILE A 261 -11.60 -4.15 4.52
C ILE A 261 -10.14 -4.44 4.13
N THR A 262 -9.21 -3.61 4.56
CA THR A 262 -7.81 -3.71 4.13
C THR A 262 -7.08 -4.91 4.75
N LEU A 263 -7.54 -5.44 5.89
CA LEU A 263 -7.03 -6.68 6.48
C LEU A 263 -7.68 -7.95 5.91
N HIS A 264 -8.72 -7.85 5.08
CA HIS A 264 -9.27 -9.02 4.41
C HIS A 264 -8.23 -9.64 3.47
N PRO A 265 -8.02 -10.98 3.45
CA PRO A 265 -6.98 -11.64 2.64
C PRO A 265 -7.02 -11.25 1.15
N SER A 266 -8.22 -11.11 0.56
CA SER A 266 -8.38 -10.70 -0.84
C SER A 266 -7.88 -9.28 -1.16
N ASN A 267 -7.54 -8.50 -0.15
CA ASN A 267 -7.01 -7.13 -0.29
C ASN A 267 -5.50 -7.04 -0.06
N PHE A 268 -4.79 -8.19 0.00
CA PHE A 268 -3.33 -8.27 -0.13
C PHE A 268 -2.97 -8.49 -1.61
N LYS A 269 -3.49 -7.62 -2.47
CA LYS A 269 -3.31 -7.73 -3.94
C LYS A 269 -1.84 -7.78 -4.36
N GLU A 270 -0.98 -7.14 -3.61
CA GLU A 270 0.46 -7.15 -3.83
C GLU A 270 1.12 -8.52 -3.63
N LEU A 271 0.42 -9.47 -3.02
CA LEU A 271 0.85 -10.88 -2.88
C LEU A 271 0.27 -11.79 -3.97
N GLU A 272 -0.71 -11.32 -4.74
CA GLU A 272 -1.31 -12.05 -5.84
C GLU A 272 -0.58 -11.72 -7.16
N GLU A 273 -0.60 -12.64 -8.13
CA GLU A 273 -0.13 -12.33 -9.48
C GLU A 273 -1.07 -11.28 -10.09
N PRO A 274 -0.53 -10.23 -10.73
CA PRO A 274 -1.35 -9.26 -11.46
C PRO A 274 -2.18 -9.94 -12.56
N ALA A 275 -3.43 -9.52 -12.69
CA ALA A 275 -4.38 -10.07 -13.66
C ALA A 275 -3.99 -9.80 -15.12
#